data_11c8f0afdd7b85437a08113f1db84481
#
_entry.id   11c8f0afdd7b85437a08113f1db84481
#
_cell.length_a   1.000
_cell.length_b   1.000
_cell.length_c   1.000
_cell.angle_alpha   90.00
_cell.angle_beta   90.00
_cell.angle_gamma   90.00
#
_symmetry.space_group_name_H-M   'P 1'
#
loop_
_entity.id
_entity.type
_entity.pdbx_description
1 polymer ?
#
loop_
_entity_poly.entity_id
_entity_poly.type
_entity_poly.pdbx_seq_one_letter_code
_entity_poly.pdbx_strand_id
1 'polypeptide(L)'
;YLLETLARGRDGLVVWGAGPIGKAFAREVQVQGGSVRAFVDLDPRKIDQRIHGAPVIHPSGIDEYRDGFSVAAVGQEGARRQIRAELESAGWEEVTDFVAVA
;
A
#
# COMPACT_ATOMS: atom_id res chain seq x y z
N TYR A 1 6.25 -9.71 -10.81
CA TYR A 1 7.69 -9.96 -11.07
C TYR A 1 8.57 -8.83 -10.55
N LEU A 2 8.35 -7.60 -11.03
CA LEU A 2 9.12 -6.45 -10.56
C LEU A 2 8.90 -6.21 -9.07
N LEU A 3 7.66 -6.34 -8.62
CA LEU A 3 7.32 -6.15 -7.19
C LEU A 3 7.98 -7.21 -6.32
N GLU A 4 8.09 -8.45 -6.77
CA GLU A 4 8.79 -9.49 -6.02
C GLU A 4 10.24 -9.10 -5.78
N THR A 5 10.88 -8.53 -6.79
CA THR A 5 12.27 -8.08 -6.69
C THR A 5 12.40 -6.89 -5.74
N LEU A 6 11.52 -5.89 -5.90
CA LEU A 6 11.57 -4.67 -5.09
C LEU A 6 11.22 -4.93 -3.64
N ALA A 7 10.27 -5.84 -3.40
CA ALA A 7 9.81 -6.13 -2.04
C ALA A 7 10.62 -7.22 -1.34
N ARG A 8 11.68 -7.73 -1.98
CA ARG A 8 12.50 -8.80 -1.41
C ARG A 8 13.09 -8.36 -0.07
N GLY A 9 12.94 -9.20 0.95
CA GLY A 9 13.43 -8.90 2.29
C GLY A 9 12.47 -8.04 3.10
N ARG A 10 11.34 -7.66 2.53
CA ARG A 10 10.32 -6.91 3.25
C ARG A 10 9.24 -7.85 3.77
N ASP A 11 8.57 -7.42 4.83
CA ASP A 11 7.52 -8.21 5.47
C ASP A 11 6.16 -7.85 4.86
N GLY A 12 5.93 -8.34 3.63
CA GLY A 12 4.67 -8.15 2.93
C GLY A 12 4.51 -6.77 2.31
N LEU A 13 3.33 -6.51 1.79
CA LEU A 13 3.00 -5.25 1.12
C LEU A 13 1.99 -4.44 1.92
N VAL A 14 2.14 -3.14 1.85
CA VAL A 14 1.15 -2.18 2.34
C VAL A 14 0.57 -1.48 1.12
N VAL A 15 -0.74 -1.64 0.90
CA VAL A 15 -1.41 -1.14 -0.30
C VAL A 15 -2.10 0.18 0.02
N TRP A 16 -1.66 1.25 -0.61
CA TRP A 16 -2.29 2.56 -0.46
C TRP A 16 -3.41 2.69 -1.48
N GLY A 17 -4.63 2.81 -1.00
CA GLY A 17 -5.84 2.84 -1.79
C GLY A 17 -6.70 1.62 -1.52
N ALA A 18 -7.81 1.81 -0.81
CA ALA A 18 -8.74 0.74 -0.47
C ALA A 18 -9.97 0.75 -1.39
N GLY A 19 -9.87 1.39 -2.54
CA GLY A 19 -10.89 1.38 -3.58
C GLY A 19 -10.76 0.17 -4.50
N PRO A 20 -11.51 0.15 -5.63
CA PRO A 20 -11.53 -1.01 -6.52
C PRO A 20 -10.16 -1.40 -7.07
N ILE A 21 -9.31 -0.43 -7.40
CA ILE A 21 -7.98 -0.70 -7.96
C ILE A 21 -7.08 -1.34 -6.90
N GLY A 22 -7.07 -0.77 -5.69
CA GLY A 22 -6.26 -1.32 -4.60
C GLY A 22 -6.71 -2.71 -4.19
N LYS A 23 -8.02 -2.94 -4.13
CA LYS A 23 -8.58 -4.26 -3.80
C LYS A 23 -8.20 -5.30 -4.86
N ALA A 24 -8.31 -4.96 -6.13
CA ALA A 24 -7.96 -5.87 -7.21
C ALA A 24 -6.47 -6.19 -7.21
N PHE A 25 -5.63 -5.19 -6.99
CA PHE A 25 -4.20 -5.37 -6.90
C PHE A 25 -3.84 -6.30 -5.74
N ALA A 26 -4.41 -6.05 -4.55
CA ALA A 26 -4.16 -6.88 -3.37
C ALA A 26 -4.59 -8.32 -3.58
N ARG A 27 -5.75 -8.51 -4.21
CA ARG A 27 -6.24 -9.86 -4.51
C ARG A 27 -5.28 -10.62 -5.41
N GLU A 28 -4.77 -9.96 -6.44
CA GLU A 28 -3.82 -10.57 -7.37
C GLU A 28 -2.53 -10.96 -6.66
N VAL A 29 -2.02 -10.08 -5.78
CA VAL A 29 -0.84 -10.37 -4.97
C VAL A 29 -1.05 -11.62 -4.14
N GLN A 30 -2.20 -11.72 -3.48
CA GLN A 30 -2.51 -12.88 -2.63
C GLN A 30 -2.66 -14.17 -3.43
N VAL A 31 -3.28 -14.08 -4.61
CA VAL A 31 -3.44 -15.24 -5.51
C VAL A 31 -2.07 -15.79 -5.91
N GLN A 32 -1.09 -14.92 -6.07
CA GLN A 32 0.27 -15.35 -6.43
C GLN A 32 1.14 -15.68 -5.23
N GLY A 33 0.56 -15.81 -4.05
CA GLY A 33 1.26 -16.24 -2.85
C GLY A 33 1.91 -15.11 -2.06
N GLY A 34 1.66 -13.85 -2.43
CA GLY A 34 2.17 -12.72 -1.67
C GLY A 34 1.32 -12.40 -0.46
N SER A 35 1.82 -11.53 0.39
CA SER A 35 1.16 -11.12 1.63
C SER A 35 0.84 -9.63 1.59
N VAL A 36 -0.40 -9.27 1.93
CA VAL A 36 -0.82 -7.88 2.10
C VAL A 36 -1.08 -7.66 3.58
N ARG A 37 -0.31 -6.78 4.21
CA ARG A 37 -0.39 -6.55 5.65
C ARG A 37 -1.45 -5.53 6.03
N ALA A 38 -1.64 -4.51 5.20
CA ALA A 38 -2.60 -3.45 5.48
C ALA A 38 -2.93 -2.70 4.21
N PHE A 39 -4.08 -2.03 4.23
CA PHE A 39 -4.43 -0.99 3.26
C PHE A 39 -4.35 0.35 3.97
N VAL A 40 -3.95 1.38 3.25
CA VAL A 40 -3.96 2.75 3.76
C VAL A 40 -4.90 3.57 2.90
N ASP A 41 -5.79 4.32 3.50
CA ASP A 41 -6.70 5.18 2.76
C ASP A 41 -6.89 6.50 3.49
N LEU A 42 -7.10 7.56 2.72
CA LEU A 42 -7.36 8.90 3.25
C LEU A 42 -8.84 9.09 3.58
N ASP A 43 -9.71 8.23 3.08
CA ASP A 43 -11.15 8.32 3.30
C ASP A 43 -11.50 7.74 4.69
N PRO A 44 -11.94 8.58 5.64
CA PRO A 44 -12.23 8.10 6.99
C PRO A 44 -13.34 7.05 7.04
N ARG A 45 -14.18 6.97 6.00
CA ARG A 45 -15.25 5.96 5.96
C ARG A 45 -14.71 4.56 5.73
N LYS A 46 -13.47 4.43 5.23
CA LYS A 46 -12.85 3.14 4.96
C LYS A 46 -11.94 2.66 6.09
N ILE A 47 -11.55 3.57 6.99
CA ILE A 47 -10.67 3.24 8.11
C ILE A 47 -11.37 2.22 9.02
N ASP A 48 -10.58 1.31 9.57
CA ASP A 48 -11.01 0.22 10.46
C ASP A 48 -11.82 -0.90 9.79
N GLN A 49 -12.03 -0.84 8.48
CA GLN A 49 -12.56 -1.98 7.74
C GLN A 49 -11.45 -3.03 7.55
N ARG A 50 -11.86 -4.24 7.20
CA ARG A 50 -10.92 -5.29 6.82
C ARG A 50 -11.24 -5.73 5.40
N ILE A 51 -10.21 -5.79 4.57
CA ILE A 51 -10.35 -6.16 3.16
C ILE A 51 -9.39 -7.30 2.89
N HIS A 52 -9.93 -8.43 2.45
CA HIS A 52 -9.12 -9.65 2.17
C HIS A 52 -8.24 -10.01 3.37
N GLY A 53 -8.77 -9.84 4.57
CA GLY A 53 -8.06 -10.17 5.81
C GLY A 53 -7.11 -9.12 6.34
N ALA A 54 -6.93 -8.01 5.64
CA ALA A 54 -6.01 -6.94 6.06
C ALA A 54 -6.79 -5.71 6.54
N PRO A 55 -6.32 -5.02 7.58
CA PRO A 55 -7.00 -3.83 8.08
C PRO A 55 -6.77 -2.63 7.17
N VAL A 56 -7.72 -1.70 7.16
CA VAL A 56 -7.56 -0.40 6.52
C VAL A 56 -7.18 0.61 7.59
N ILE A 57 -6.04 1.27 7.42
CA ILE A 57 -5.50 2.19 8.41
C ILE A 57 -5.40 3.61 7.85
N HIS A 58 -5.35 4.58 8.75
CA HIS A 58 -5.07 5.96 8.41
C HIS A 58 -3.55 6.12 8.14
N PRO A 59 -3.12 7.06 7.25
CA PRO A 59 -1.69 7.27 7.00
C PRO A 59 -0.84 7.52 8.25
N SER A 60 -1.42 8.07 9.31
CA SER A 60 -0.68 8.30 10.56
C SER A 60 -0.19 7.01 11.23
N GLY A 61 -0.76 5.86 10.85
CA GLY A 61 -0.35 4.56 11.40
C GLY A 61 0.72 3.86 10.59
N ILE A 62 1.23 4.50 9.54
CA ILE A 62 2.15 3.84 8.60
C ILE A 62 3.48 3.41 9.24
N ASP A 63 3.90 4.08 10.31
CA ASP A 63 5.17 3.75 10.95
C ASP A 63 5.21 2.34 11.51
N GLU A 64 4.06 1.77 11.86
CA GLU A 64 3.98 0.39 12.33
C GLU A 64 4.28 -0.63 11.24
N TYR A 65 4.29 -0.19 9.99
CA TYR A 65 4.46 -1.05 8.82
C TYR A 65 5.74 -0.75 8.05
N ARG A 66 6.74 -0.17 8.70
CA ARG A 66 8.02 0.17 8.06
C ARG A 66 8.73 -1.05 7.49
N ASP A 67 8.47 -2.24 8.03
CA ASP A 67 9.03 -3.50 7.52
C ASP A 67 8.41 -3.89 6.17
N GLY A 68 7.24 -3.38 5.85
CA GLY A 68 6.55 -3.69 4.61
C GLY A 68 6.97 -2.78 3.47
N PHE A 69 6.68 -3.20 2.26
CA PHE A 69 6.90 -2.39 1.07
C PHE A 69 5.58 -1.74 0.67
N SER A 70 5.56 -0.43 0.53
CA SER A 70 4.33 0.30 0.21
C SER A 70 4.12 0.40 -1.30
N VAL A 71 2.87 0.18 -1.73
CA VAL A 71 2.48 0.28 -3.14
C VAL A 71 1.29 1.23 -3.23
N ALA A 72 1.43 2.30 -3.99
CA ALA A 72 0.33 3.23 -4.24
C ALA A 72 -0.49 2.71 -5.41
N ALA A 73 -1.64 2.11 -5.12
CA ALA A 73 -2.51 1.46 -6.10
C ALA A 73 -3.79 2.26 -6.30
N VAL A 74 -3.66 3.42 -6.93
CA VAL A 74 -4.78 4.30 -7.23
C VAL A 74 -4.68 4.75 -8.69
N GLY A 75 -5.84 4.94 -9.34
CA GLY A 75 -5.88 5.28 -10.76
C GLY A 75 -5.74 6.77 -11.05
N GLN A 76 -5.90 7.64 -10.07
CA GLN A 76 -5.89 9.09 -10.27
C GLN A 76 -4.52 9.66 -9.96
N GLU A 77 -4.02 10.50 -10.86
CA GLU A 77 -2.71 11.11 -10.70
C GLU A 77 -2.62 11.98 -9.44
N GLY A 78 -3.66 12.74 -9.14
CA GLY A 78 -3.69 13.56 -7.93
C GLY A 78 -3.59 12.75 -6.66
N ALA A 79 -4.29 11.61 -6.62
CA ALA A 79 -4.22 10.69 -5.48
C ALA A 79 -2.83 10.08 -5.34
N ARG A 80 -2.21 9.69 -6.45
CA ARG A 80 -0.83 9.15 -6.40
C ARG A 80 0.16 10.18 -5.88
N ARG A 81 0.01 11.43 -6.32
CA ARG A 81 0.88 12.52 -5.86
C ARG A 81 0.74 12.74 -4.36
N GLN A 82 -0.49 12.72 -3.86
CA GLN A 82 -0.75 12.90 -2.44
C GLN A 82 -0.17 11.76 -1.61
N ILE A 83 -0.33 10.53 -2.06
CA ILE A 83 0.23 9.35 -1.38
C ILE A 83 1.76 9.43 -1.36
N ARG A 84 2.38 9.80 -2.48
CA ARG A 84 3.83 9.96 -2.54
C ARG A 84 4.31 10.99 -1.54
N ALA A 85 3.62 12.12 -1.43
CA ALA A 85 3.97 13.16 -0.48
C ALA A 85 3.87 12.67 0.96
N GLU A 86 2.83 11.90 1.29
CA GLU A 86 2.65 11.33 2.63
C GLU A 86 3.78 10.36 2.96
N LEU A 87 4.13 9.48 2.03
CA LEU A 87 5.20 8.50 2.24
C LEU A 87 6.55 9.21 2.41
N GLU A 88 6.85 10.17 1.57
CA GLU A 88 8.11 10.90 1.66
C GLU A 88 8.21 11.71 2.95
N SER A 89 7.09 12.30 3.39
CA SER A 89 7.05 13.00 4.68
C SER A 89 7.31 12.07 5.85
N ALA A 90 6.93 10.79 5.72
CA ALA A 90 7.17 9.78 6.75
C ALA A 90 8.57 9.16 6.64
N GLY A 91 9.40 9.63 5.72
CA GLY A 91 10.77 9.14 5.56
C GLY A 91 10.92 7.91 4.67
N TRP A 92 9.91 7.58 3.89
CA TRP A 92 9.97 6.45 2.95
C TRP A 92 10.57 6.92 1.63
N GLU A 93 11.43 6.10 1.04
CA GLU A 93 12.10 6.41 -0.22
C GLU A 93 11.47 5.64 -1.38
N GLU A 94 11.17 6.34 -2.48
CA GLU A 94 10.60 5.70 -3.66
C GLU A 94 11.59 4.68 -4.24
N VAL A 95 11.05 3.59 -4.75
CA VAL A 95 11.76 2.40 -5.26
C VAL A 95 12.37 1.55 -4.13
N THR A 96 12.98 2.17 -3.11
CA THR A 96 13.52 1.42 -1.97
C THR A 96 12.41 0.96 -1.04
N ASP A 97 11.47 1.82 -0.72
CA ASP A 97 10.43 1.56 0.28
C ASP A 97 9.03 1.50 -0.33
N PHE A 98 8.81 2.14 -1.47
CA PHE A 98 7.50 2.16 -2.11
C PHE A 98 7.60 2.40 -3.61
N VAL A 99 6.54 2.02 -4.33
CA VAL A 99 6.34 2.37 -5.74
C VAL A 99 4.86 2.70 -5.97
N ALA A 100 4.59 3.43 -7.05
CA ALA A 100 3.24 3.67 -7.51
C ALA A 100 2.94 2.75 -8.69
N VAL A 101 1.78 2.08 -8.66
CA VAL A 101 1.27 1.24 -9.75
C VAL A 101 -0.13 1.73 -10.13
N ALA A 102 -0.52 1.52 -11.38
CA ALA A 102 -1.80 1.96 -11.96
C ALA A 102 -1.87 3.50 -12.20
#